data_5f550a9445a57b9929038039a5e14db8
#
_entry.id   5f550a9445a57b9929038039a5e14db8
#
_cell.length_a   1.000
_cell.length_b   1.000
_cell.length_c   1.000
_cell.angle_alpha   90.00
_cell.angle_beta   90.00
_cell.angle_gamma   90.00
#
_symmetry.space_group_name_H-M   'P 1'
#
loop_
_entity.id
_entity.type
_entity.pdbx_description
1 polymer ?
#
loop_
_entity_poly.entity_id
_entity_poly.type
_entity_poly.pdbx_seq_one_letter_code
_entity_poly.pdbx_strand_id
1 'polypeptide(L)'
;MAINRIQGTDGIRGPVCLAEKSSSLGPIEALLNEGILTEELFELYTYSFCQELLDMGFAANNDIAVIGWDPRDSSGRFNQAAVNGIRKAGMTAAVVDILPTPAISLYQLKVGAACGFVLTASHNRADQNGIKIFLGHSNLKLLPEDDKRLTQRCLNLDYEELRTIPLTGEISNEHQQARKLFIDFVADQANNWLQKDLLNGVTVIVDAANGAFSHLVKDILNFEGCRIEFFNCEPSRGINSCSGVADLEGLSEINADEIVNGAFAEYEALSRILSIGREHNSAHQNRPGMVFGFVFDGDGDRCFLLNYDPHMDQVKVLGGDVQAFLQAKLLKQKSKWNKPPLYLNTVESDIEAERAARSAGFETKQCAVGDKWILWETFLSQWKCRKQYYLKKVDDPEFQALTIQADTKLEQMKNNSSFDAI
;
A
#
# COMPACT_ATOMS: atom_id res chain seq x y z
N MET A 1 -26.49 6.39 17.51
CA MET A 1 -25.98 5.04 17.10
C MET A 1 -24.62 4.85 17.76
N ALA A 2 -24.33 3.68 18.32
CA ALA A 2 -22.99 3.43 18.85
C ALA A 2 -22.00 3.39 17.67
N ILE A 3 -20.91 4.15 17.77
CA ILE A 3 -19.85 4.15 16.75
C ILE A 3 -19.08 2.86 16.93
N ASN A 4 -19.16 1.98 15.96
CA ASN A 4 -18.48 0.69 16.02
C ASN A 4 -17.09 0.70 15.41
N ARG A 5 -16.79 1.65 14.50
CA ARG A 5 -15.51 1.74 13.78
C ARG A 5 -15.25 3.19 13.36
N ILE A 6 -14.00 3.64 13.56
CA ILE A 6 -13.49 4.91 13.02
C ILE A 6 -12.63 4.72 11.78
N GLN A 7 -12.22 3.50 11.48
CA GLN A 7 -11.46 3.18 10.28
C GLN A 7 -12.36 2.92 9.07
N GLY A 8 -11.86 3.30 7.90
CA GLY A 8 -12.40 2.92 6.62
C GLY A 8 -11.98 1.50 6.17
N THR A 9 -11.88 1.29 4.88
CA THR A 9 -11.46 0.00 4.27
C THR A 9 -9.98 -0.28 4.55
N ASP A 10 -9.15 0.76 4.57
CA ASP A 10 -7.71 0.69 4.75
C ASP A 10 -7.21 1.85 5.64
N GLY A 11 -7.30 1.68 6.95
CA GLY A 11 -6.92 2.68 7.93
C GLY A 11 -7.92 3.83 8.08
N ILE A 12 -7.51 4.85 8.81
CA ILE A 12 -8.27 6.10 8.99
C ILE A 12 -7.80 7.11 7.94
N ARG A 13 -8.71 7.82 7.29
CA ARG A 13 -8.41 8.85 6.29
C ARG A 13 -9.43 9.98 6.36
N GLY A 14 -8.99 11.21 6.14
CA GLY A 14 -9.89 12.36 6.06
C GLY A 14 -9.14 13.68 5.87
N PRO A 15 -9.91 14.79 5.73
CA PRO A 15 -9.37 16.13 5.76
C PRO A 15 -8.58 16.38 7.03
N VAL A 16 -7.47 17.13 6.93
CA VAL A 16 -6.66 17.49 8.09
C VAL A 16 -6.92 18.93 8.53
N CYS A 17 -6.81 19.18 9.82
CA CYS A 17 -6.86 20.52 10.36
C CYS A 17 -5.58 21.29 9.97
N LEU A 18 -5.74 22.41 9.29
CA LEU A 18 -4.63 23.32 9.02
C LEU A 18 -4.25 24.06 10.33
N ALA A 19 -2.97 24.35 10.50
CA ALA A 19 -2.40 24.97 11.71
C ALA A 19 -3.12 26.25 12.17
N GLU A 20 -3.74 26.97 11.25
CA GLU A 20 -4.44 28.23 11.49
C GLU A 20 -5.88 28.04 12.01
N LYS A 21 -6.41 26.82 11.96
CA LYS A 21 -7.76 26.45 12.40
C LYS A 21 -7.66 25.28 13.37
N SER A 22 -7.11 25.52 14.57
CA SER A 22 -7.22 24.51 15.62
C SER A 22 -8.71 24.29 15.92
N SER A 23 -9.18 23.05 15.84
CA SER A 23 -10.49 22.70 16.35
C SER A 23 -10.51 23.02 17.85
N SER A 24 -11.57 23.68 18.31
CA SER A 24 -11.79 23.87 19.76
C SER A 24 -12.28 22.57 20.43
N LEU A 25 -12.48 21.52 19.63
CA LEU A 25 -12.97 20.22 20.05
C LEU A 25 -11.77 19.28 20.33
N GLY A 26 -11.97 18.31 21.19
CA GLY A 26 -11.01 17.21 21.39
C GLY A 26 -10.84 16.38 20.11
N PRO A 27 -9.74 15.59 20.01
CA PRO A 27 -9.39 14.90 18.75
C PRO A 27 -10.47 13.92 18.26
N ILE A 28 -11.14 13.25 19.18
CA ILE A 28 -12.24 12.32 18.84
C ILE A 28 -13.50 13.10 18.43
N GLU A 29 -13.81 14.19 19.11
CA GLU A 29 -14.96 15.02 18.77
C GLU A 29 -14.79 15.70 17.41
N ALA A 30 -13.59 16.17 17.07
CA ALA A 30 -13.27 16.73 15.76
C ALA A 30 -13.46 15.69 14.64
N LEU A 31 -13.00 14.46 14.86
CA LEU A 31 -13.23 13.36 13.94
C LEU A 31 -14.73 13.05 13.76
N LEU A 32 -15.47 12.92 14.86
CA LEU A 32 -16.85 12.44 14.83
C LEU A 32 -17.86 13.46 14.36
N ASN A 33 -17.65 14.73 14.71
CA ASN A 33 -18.59 15.82 14.45
C ASN A 33 -18.25 16.57 13.15
N GLU A 34 -16.96 16.71 12.84
CA GLU A 34 -16.48 17.52 11.72
C GLU A 34 -15.82 16.67 10.60
N GLY A 35 -15.50 15.40 10.87
CA GLY A 35 -14.77 14.52 9.94
C GLY A 35 -13.31 14.94 9.74
N ILE A 36 -12.75 15.73 10.66
CA ILE A 36 -11.41 16.32 10.58
C ILE A 36 -10.42 15.49 11.40
N LEU A 37 -9.27 15.21 10.81
CA LEU A 37 -8.15 14.58 11.50
C LEU A 37 -7.22 15.66 12.04
N THR A 38 -6.96 15.61 13.36
CA THR A 38 -6.02 16.52 14.05
C THR A 38 -4.72 15.80 14.37
N GLU A 39 -3.64 16.54 14.63
CA GLU A 39 -2.37 15.94 15.06
C GLU A 39 -2.52 15.17 16.39
N GLU A 40 -3.37 15.65 17.30
CA GLU A 40 -3.68 14.96 18.55
C GLU A 40 -4.36 13.61 18.31
N LEU A 41 -5.16 13.48 17.25
CA LEU A 41 -5.75 12.20 16.87
C LEU A 41 -4.67 11.22 16.41
N PHE A 42 -3.66 11.67 15.68
CA PHE A 42 -2.55 10.81 15.25
C PHE A 42 -1.76 10.27 16.46
N GLU A 43 -1.48 11.13 17.44
CA GLU A 43 -0.85 10.72 18.69
C GLU A 43 -1.70 9.71 19.46
N LEU A 44 -2.98 10.03 19.68
CA LEU A 44 -3.93 9.18 20.38
C LEU A 44 -4.09 7.81 19.70
N TYR A 45 -4.19 7.81 18.38
CA TYR A 45 -4.44 6.59 17.60
C TYR A 45 -3.24 5.64 17.62
N THR A 46 -2.03 6.15 17.42
CA THR A 46 -0.80 5.34 17.45
C THR A 46 -0.50 4.86 18.88
N TYR A 47 -0.72 5.71 19.89
CA TYR A 47 -0.62 5.31 21.29
C TYR A 47 -1.60 4.18 21.62
N SER A 48 -2.88 4.36 21.28
CA SER A 48 -3.93 3.38 21.55
C SER A 48 -3.62 2.03 20.93
N PHE A 49 -3.11 2.00 19.70
CA PHE A 49 -2.76 0.76 19.05
C PHE A 49 -1.53 0.07 19.69
N CYS A 50 -0.49 0.83 20.01
CA CYS A 50 0.67 0.29 20.72
C CYS A 50 0.29 -0.28 22.09
N GLN A 51 -0.57 0.41 22.85
CA GLN A 51 -1.09 -0.10 24.12
C GLN A 51 -1.92 -1.38 23.95
N GLU A 52 -2.70 -1.48 22.87
CA GLU A 52 -3.45 -2.70 22.55
C GLU A 52 -2.50 -3.90 22.37
N LEU A 53 -1.39 -3.71 21.64
CA LEU A 53 -0.38 -4.76 21.47
C LEU A 53 0.29 -5.17 22.80
N LEU A 54 0.61 -4.20 23.64
CA LEU A 54 1.21 -4.45 24.96
C LEU A 54 0.26 -5.21 25.88
N ASP A 55 -1.00 -4.77 25.99
CA ASP A 55 -2.02 -5.39 26.83
C ASP A 55 -2.36 -6.82 26.39
N MET A 56 -2.28 -7.11 25.08
CA MET A 56 -2.50 -8.45 24.54
C MET A 56 -1.25 -9.33 24.61
N GLY A 57 -0.09 -8.80 25.00
CA GLY A 57 1.17 -9.52 25.05
C GLY A 57 1.82 -9.80 23.70
N PHE A 58 1.40 -9.07 22.64
CA PHE A 58 2.02 -9.16 21.30
C PHE A 58 3.23 -8.23 21.16
N ALA A 59 3.42 -7.32 22.09
CA ALA A 59 4.61 -6.48 22.21
C ALA A 59 5.02 -6.31 23.67
N ALA A 60 6.26 -5.92 23.89
CA ALA A 60 6.81 -5.51 25.18
C ALA A 60 7.37 -4.08 25.10
N ASN A 61 7.66 -3.48 26.26
CA ASN A 61 8.35 -2.21 26.31
C ASN A 61 9.67 -2.26 25.54
N ASN A 62 9.96 -1.20 24.79
CA ASN A 62 11.11 -1.07 23.90
C ASN A 62 11.06 -1.91 22.61
N ASP A 63 10.01 -2.71 22.38
CA ASP A 63 9.82 -3.32 21.06
C ASP A 63 9.68 -2.27 19.98
N ILE A 64 10.05 -2.64 18.76
CA ILE A 64 10.10 -1.71 17.62
C ILE A 64 8.71 -1.56 17.00
N ALA A 65 8.28 -0.32 16.80
CA ALA A 65 7.24 0.06 15.87
C ALA A 65 7.88 0.85 14.71
N VAL A 66 7.77 0.34 13.48
CA VAL A 66 8.27 1.04 12.30
C VAL A 66 7.25 2.10 11.89
N ILE A 67 7.72 3.31 11.57
CA ILE A 67 6.85 4.40 11.11
C ILE A 67 7.49 5.15 9.94
N GLY A 68 6.68 5.39 8.90
CA GLY A 68 7.04 6.21 7.77
C GLY A 68 5.81 6.87 7.16
N TRP A 69 6.02 7.69 6.14
CA TRP A 69 4.97 8.54 5.57
C TRP A 69 5.18 8.86 4.10
N ASP A 70 4.15 9.39 3.47
CA ASP A 70 4.27 10.10 2.21
C ASP A 70 4.52 11.61 2.44
N PRO A 71 4.91 12.39 1.43
CA PRO A 71 5.36 13.77 1.62
C PRO A 71 4.27 14.81 1.85
N ARG A 72 3.00 14.42 2.09
CA ARG A 72 1.88 15.39 2.22
C ARG A 72 1.95 16.28 3.45
N ASP A 73 2.51 15.81 4.55
CA ASP A 73 2.73 16.61 5.76
C ASP A 73 4.08 17.34 5.70
N SER A 74 4.16 18.41 4.91
CA SER A 74 5.38 19.22 4.81
C SER A 74 5.77 19.89 6.12
N SER A 75 4.85 20.05 7.07
CA SER A 75 5.12 20.62 8.40
C SER A 75 5.73 19.61 9.37
N GLY A 76 5.54 18.31 9.13
CA GLY A 76 5.96 17.22 10.01
C GLY A 76 5.17 17.09 11.31
N ARG A 77 4.08 17.88 11.50
CA ARG A 77 3.32 17.90 12.77
C ARG A 77 2.58 16.60 13.02
N PHE A 78 1.90 16.06 12.01
CA PHE A 78 1.20 14.78 12.10
C PHE A 78 2.18 13.64 12.27
N ASN A 79 3.31 13.69 11.56
CA ASN A 79 4.38 12.71 11.66
C ASN A 79 4.95 12.67 13.09
N GLN A 80 5.28 13.84 13.65
CA GLN A 80 5.80 13.95 15.01
C GLN A 80 4.79 13.50 16.07
N ALA A 81 3.51 13.85 15.90
CA ALA A 81 2.44 13.43 16.81
C ALA A 81 2.30 11.88 16.83
N ALA A 82 2.30 11.24 15.67
CA ALA A 82 2.26 9.78 15.60
C ALA A 82 3.49 9.11 16.24
N VAL A 83 4.69 9.64 16.01
CA VAL A 83 5.92 9.20 16.69
C VAL A 83 5.82 9.34 18.21
N ASN A 84 5.25 10.46 18.69
CA ASN A 84 5.05 10.69 20.12
C ASN A 84 4.10 9.66 20.74
N GLY A 85 3.02 9.29 20.03
CA GLY A 85 2.09 8.25 20.50
C GLY A 85 2.78 6.90 20.72
N ILE A 86 3.63 6.48 19.78
CA ILE A 86 4.45 5.26 19.93
C ILE A 86 5.35 5.34 21.16
N ARG A 87 6.05 6.46 21.33
CA ARG A 87 6.98 6.68 22.44
C ARG A 87 6.30 6.75 23.79
N LYS A 88 5.13 7.39 23.86
CA LYS A 88 4.31 7.42 25.09
C LYS A 88 3.84 6.03 25.50
N ALA A 89 3.63 5.13 24.56
CA ALA A 89 3.35 3.73 24.85
C ALA A 89 4.57 2.95 25.35
N GLY A 90 5.77 3.54 25.36
CA GLY A 90 7.01 2.88 25.81
C GLY A 90 7.66 2.02 24.73
N MET A 91 7.23 2.11 23.47
CA MET A 91 7.83 1.40 22.34
C MET A 91 8.88 2.26 21.63
N THR A 92 9.81 1.64 20.93
CA THR A 92 10.81 2.32 20.11
C THR A 92 10.23 2.68 18.76
N ALA A 93 10.22 3.97 18.41
CA ALA A 93 9.82 4.43 17.09
C ALA A 93 11.01 4.34 16.10
N ALA A 94 11.00 3.35 15.22
CA ALA A 94 11.94 3.23 14.12
C ALA A 94 11.44 4.04 12.93
N VAL A 95 11.95 5.27 12.80
CA VAL A 95 11.52 6.22 11.79
C VAL A 95 12.23 5.95 10.46
N VAL A 96 11.46 5.62 9.43
CA VAL A 96 11.96 5.40 8.07
C VAL A 96 11.70 6.58 7.13
N ASP A 97 11.06 7.64 7.64
CA ASP A 97 10.81 8.89 6.91
C ASP A 97 9.99 8.69 5.62
N ILE A 98 10.21 9.52 4.59
CA ILE A 98 9.48 9.43 3.32
C ILE A 98 9.94 8.21 2.54
N LEU A 99 9.12 7.17 2.55
CA LEU A 99 9.27 5.96 1.74
C LEU A 99 7.89 5.46 1.29
N PRO A 100 7.81 4.76 0.15
CA PRO A 100 6.54 4.16 -0.28
C PRO A 100 6.07 3.07 0.69
N THR A 101 4.75 2.94 0.81
CA THR A 101 4.09 1.95 1.69
C THR A 101 4.72 0.55 1.60
N PRO A 102 5.00 -0.02 0.40
CA PRO A 102 5.63 -1.33 0.32
C PRO A 102 7.06 -1.39 0.89
N ALA A 103 7.82 -0.29 0.85
CA ALA A 103 9.16 -0.24 1.45
C ALA A 103 9.10 -0.24 2.98
N ILE A 104 8.15 0.50 3.55
CA ILE A 104 7.93 0.56 5.01
C ILE A 104 7.51 -0.82 5.54
N SER A 105 6.55 -1.44 4.87
CA SER A 105 6.04 -2.76 5.18
C SER A 105 7.13 -3.85 5.07
N LEU A 106 7.97 -3.80 4.03
CA LEU A 106 9.10 -4.71 3.86
C LEU A 106 10.13 -4.55 4.99
N TYR A 107 10.44 -3.31 5.37
CA TYR A 107 11.38 -3.02 6.45
C TYR A 107 10.86 -3.52 7.80
N GLN A 108 9.58 -3.31 8.08
CA GLN A 108 8.89 -3.83 9.27
C GLN A 108 9.10 -5.35 9.42
N LEU A 109 8.84 -6.12 8.35
CA LEU A 109 9.05 -7.57 8.34
C LEU A 109 10.52 -7.93 8.56
N LYS A 110 11.43 -7.19 7.94
CA LYS A 110 12.88 -7.45 8.02
C LYS A 110 13.44 -7.30 9.42
N VAL A 111 12.98 -6.29 10.16
CA VAL A 111 13.47 -6.03 11.53
C VAL A 111 12.67 -6.77 12.60
N GLY A 112 11.61 -7.50 12.22
CA GLY A 112 10.74 -8.20 13.16
C GLY A 112 10.00 -7.25 14.10
N ALA A 113 9.58 -6.06 13.58
CA ALA A 113 8.87 -5.08 14.39
C ALA A 113 7.50 -5.60 14.86
N ALA A 114 7.05 -5.16 16.03
CA ALA A 114 5.74 -5.50 16.56
C ALA A 114 4.59 -4.96 15.72
N CYS A 115 4.80 -3.80 15.08
CA CYS A 115 3.86 -3.21 14.13
C CYS A 115 4.54 -2.22 13.20
N GLY A 116 3.77 -1.77 12.18
CA GLY A 116 4.15 -0.69 11.28
C GLY A 116 3.02 0.31 11.08
N PHE A 117 3.40 1.58 10.95
CA PHE A 117 2.51 2.69 10.65
C PHE A 117 2.94 3.37 9.36
N VAL A 118 1.98 3.66 8.50
CA VAL A 118 2.19 4.49 7.31
C VAL A 118 1.23 5.66 7.35
N LEU A 119 1.76 6.88 7.44
CA LEU A 119 0.97 8.09 7.44
C LEU A 119 0.75 8.53 5.99
N THR A 120 -0.49 8.39 5.55
CA THR A 120 -0.88 8.64 4.16
C THR A 120 -2.40 8.68 4.00
N ALA A 121 -2.87 9.39 3.00
CA ALA A 121 -4.21 9.20 2.45
C ALA A 121 -4.16 8.63 1.01
N SER A 122 -3.03 7.97 0.62
CA SER A 122 -2.84 7.34 -0.68
C SER A 122 -3.08 8.33 -1.85
N HIS A 123 -4.00 8.02 -2.76
CA HIS A 123 -4.34 8.84 -3.92
C HIS A 123 -5.18 10.10 -3.61
N ASN A 124 -5.60 10.30 -2.37
CA ASN A 124 -6.38 11.47 -1.99
C ASN A 124 -5.54 12.75 -2.10
N ARG A 125 -6.23 13.89 -2.19
CA ARG A 125 -5.64 15.24 -2.29
C ARG A 125 -4.70 15.55 -1.12
N ALA A 126 -3.84 16.53 -1.32
CA ALA A 126 -2.83 16.95 -0.34
C ALA A 126 -3.41 17.49 0.99
N ASP A 127 -4.68 17.97 0.96
CA ASP A 127 -5.40 18.47 2.14
C ASP A 127 -6.01 17.35 3.01
N GLN A 128 -5.73 16.11 2.70
CA GLN A 128 -6.14 14.93 3.47
C GLN A 128 -4.92 14.17 3.96
N ASN A 129 -5.07 13.44 5.08
CA ASN A 129 -4.06 12.52 5.59
C ASN A 129 -4.74 11.30 6.21
N GLY A 130 -3.95 10.39 6.78
CA GLY A 130 -4.46 9.19 7.43
C GLY A 130 -3.37 8.32 8.01
N ILE A 131 -3.76 7.18 8.56
CA ILE A 131 -2.85 6.19 9.13
C ILE A 131 -3.27 4.80 8.68
N LYS A 132 -2.36 4.09 8.03
CA LYS A 132 -2.45 2.64 7.79
C LYS A 132 -1.68 1.92 8.89
N ILE A 133 -2.20 0.78 9.35
CA ILE A 133 -1.56 -0.09 10.34
C ILE A 133 -1.25 -1.45 9.71
N PHE A 134 -0.05 -1.95 9.99
CA PHE A 134 0.39 -3.29 9.65
C PHE A 134 0.79 -4.04 10.92
N LEU A 135 0.27 -5.25 11.08
CA LEU A 135 0.60 -6.13 12.20
C LEU A 135 1.98 -6.75 12.02
N GLY A 136 2.72 -6.93 13.08
CA GLY A 136 4.09 -7.40 13.15
C GLY A 136 4.48 -8.48 12.13
N HIS A 137 4.84 -9.64 12.57
CA HIS A 137 5.39 -10.72 11.72
C HIS A 137 4.53 -11.18 10.54
N SER A 138 3.23 -10.91 10.55
CA SER A 138 2.30 -11.31 9.48
C SER A 138 2.13 -10.27 8.38
N ASN A 139 2.42 -9.02 8.66
CA ASN A 139 2.11 -7.87 7.80
C ASN A 139 0.62 -7.77 7.41
N LEU A 140 -0.24 -8.40 8.20
CA LEU A 140 -1.69 -8.30 8.02
C LEU A 140 -2.18 -6.93 8.47
N LYS A 141 -3.32 -6.52 7.93
CA LYS A 141 -4.07 -5.34 8.38
C LYS A 141 -5.16 -5.73 9.36
N LEU A 142 -5.65 -4.76 10.13
CA LEU A 142 -6.70 -5.00 11.13
C LEU A 142 -7.99 -5.52 10.47
N LEU A 143 -8.51 -6.60 11.01
CA LEU A 143 -9.82 -7.14 10.66
C LEU A 143 -10.93 -6.43 11.48
N PRO A 144 -12.20 -6.61 11.16
CA PRO A 144 -13.29 -5.83 11.75
C PRO A 144 -13.36 -5.81 13.29
N GLU A 145 -13.05 -6.91 13.96
CA GLU A 145 -13.09 -6.95 15.43
C GLU A 145 -11.88 -6.23 16.05
N ASP A 146 -10.72 -6.25 15.39
CA ASP A 146 -9.54 -5.49 15.80
C ASP A 146 -9.82 -4.00 15.66
N ASP A 147 -10.40 -3.58 14.53
CA ASP A 147 -10.85 -2.21 14.29
C ASP A 147 -11.82 -1.74 15.38
N LYS A 148 -12.74 -2.60 15.78
CA LYS A 148 -13.73 -2.30 16.81
C LYS A 148 -13.07 -2.13 18.18
N ARG A 149 -12.14 -3.02 18.56
CA ARG A 149 -11.40 -2.88 19.82
C ARG A 149 -10.58 -1.61 19.86
N LEU A 150 -9.82 -1.32 18.81
CA LEU A 150 -9.04 -0.10 18.70
C LEU A 150 -9.95 1.15 18.76
N THR A 151 -11.09 1.13 18.06
CA THR A 151 -12.10 2.19 18.13
C THR A 151 -12.55 2.43 19.56
N GLN A 152 -12.93 1.37 20.30
CA GLN A 152 -13.38 1.50 21.68
C GLN A 152 -12.28 2.06 22.58
N ARG A 153 -11.02 1.65 22.39
CA ARG A 153 -9.89 2.19 23.14
C ARG A 153 -9.72 3.69 22.86
N CYS A 154 -9.74 4.10 21.59
CA CYS A 154 -9.63 5.52 21.21
C CYS A 154 -10.77 6.36 21.79
N LEU A 155 -12.02 5.86 21.77
CA LEU A 155 -13.19 6.58 22.30
C LEU A 155 -13.19 6.71 23.84
N ASN A 156 -12.55 5.78 24.54
CA ASN A 156 -12.50 5.77 26.00
C ASN A 156 -11.25 6.48 26.58
N LEU A 157 -10.27 6.83 25.74
CA LEU A 157 -9.05 7.49 26.18
C LEU A 157 -9.27 8.99 26.30
N ASP A 158 -9.01 9.54 27.49
CA ASP A 158 -8.97 10.99 27.70
C ASP A 158 -7.66 11.54 27.12
N TYR A 159 -7.78 12.45 26.16
CA TYR A 159 -6.60 13.04 25.54
C TYR A 159 -5.81 13.93 26.50
N GLU A 160 -6.47 14.60 27.44
CA GLU A 160 -5.78 15.40 28.44
C GLU A 160 -4.92 14.54 29.38
N GLU A 161 -5.36 13.31 29.70
CA GLU A 161 -4.51 12.34 30.40
C GLU A 161 -3.34 11.90 29.52
N LEU A 162 -3.59 11.57 28.24
CA LEU A 162 -2.55 11.18 27.30
C LEU A 162 -1.45 12.25 27.18
N ARG A 163 -1.81 13.54 27.17
CA ARG A 163 -0.83 14.65 27.10
C ARG A 163 0.19 14.61 28.23
N THR A 164 -0.20 14.14 29.41
CA THR A 164 0.69 14.08 30.58
C THR A 164 1.65 12.90 30.59
N ILE A 165 1.42 11.89 29.75
CA ILE A 165 2.28 10.71 29.67
C ILE A 165 3.65 11.10 29.10
N PRO A 166 4.75 10.76 29.79
CA PRO A 166 6.09 11.10 29.32
C PRO A 166 6.48 10.26 28.08
N LEU A 167 7.35 10.80 27.25
CA LEU A 167 7.95 10.13 26.11
C LEU A 167 9.06 9.18 26.61
N THR A 168 8.72 7.93 26.91
CA THR A 168 9.65 6.95 27.48
C THR A 168 10.32 6.08 26.41
N GLY A 169 9.66 5.82 25.28
CA GLY A 169 10.24 5.08 24.18
C GLY A 169 11.34 5.86 23.43
N GLU A 170 12.24 5.13 22.81
CA GLU A 170 13.33 5.69 22.01
C GLU A 170 12.89 6.07 20.60
N ILE A 171 13.76 6.80 19.88
CA ILE A 171 13.66 7.03 18.43
C ILE A 171 14.94 6.52 17.78
N SER A 172 14.81 5.74 16.72
CA SER A 172 15.89 5.41 15.80
C SER A 172 15.59 5.92 14.40
N ASN A 173 16.62 6.41 13.70
CA ASN A 173 16.48 6.82 12.31
C ASN A 173 16.97 5.67 11.41
N GLU A 174 16.04 5.06 10.69
CA GLU A 174 16.24 3.86 9.89
C GLU A 174 16.05 4.10 8.39
N HIS A 175 15.92 5.35 7.96
CA HIS A 175 15.63 5.71 6.56
C HIS A 175 16.58 5.07 5.56
N GLN A 176 17.88 5.18 5.79
CA GLN A 176 18.89 4.68 4.84
C GLN A 176 18.87 3.15 4.75
N GLN A 177 18.67 2.46 5.86
CA GLN A 177 18.58 1.00 5.93
C GLN A 177 17.33 0.50 5.20
N ALA A 178 16.18 1.13 5.46
CA ALA A 178 14.91 0.77 4.82
C ALA A 178 14.94 1.06 3.32
N ARG A 179 15.47 2.21 2.92
CA ARG A 179 15.65 2.60 1.51
C ARG A 179 16.54 1.59 0.79
N LYS A 180 17.71 1.29 1.35
CA LYS A 180 18.64 0.32 0.76
C LYS A 180 17.99 -1.06 0.63
N LEU A 181 17.31 -1.54 1.68
CA LEU A 181 16.62 -2.82 1.66
C LEU A 181 15.61 -2.90 0.49
N PHE A 182 14.84 -1.85 0.27
CA PHE A 182 13.84 -1.83 -0.78
C PHE A 182 14.47 -1.82 -2.18
N ILE A 183 15.55 -1.03 -2.38
CA ILE A 183 16.30 -1.03 -3.64
C ILE A 183 16.86 -2.42 -3.93
N ASP A 184 17.53 -3.04 -2.96
CA ASP A 184 18.10 -4.38 -3.09
C ASP A 184 16.99 -5.43 -3.40
N PHE A 185 15.83 -5.33 -2.75
CA PHE A 185 14.68 -6.21 -2.98
C PHE A 185 14.16 -6.12 -4.41
N VAL A 186 13.99 -4.90 -4.94
CA VAL A 186 13.52 -4.69 -6.31
C VAL A 186 14.55 -5.14 -7.34
N ALA A 187 15.83 -4.95 -7.06
CA ALA A 187 16.93 -5.34 -7.95
C ALA A 187 17.17 -6.87 -7.97
N ASP A 188 16.73 -7.61 -6.95
CA ASP A 188 16.92 -9.06 -6.88
C ASP A 188 16.13 -9.76 -8.01
N GLN A 189 16.83 -10.60 -8.77
CA GLN A 189 16.23 -11.36 -9.88
C GLN A 189 15.12 -12.33 -9.44
N ALA A 190 15.09 -12.73 -8.17
CA ALA A 190 13.99 -13.50 -7.61
C ALA A 190 12.68 -12.73 -7.59
N ASN A 191 12.75 -11.40 -7.45
CA ASN A 191 11.61 -10.47 -7.40
C ASN A 191 11.41 -9.72 -8.72
N ASN A 192 12.42 -9.72 -9.59
CA ASN A 192 12.45 -9.00 -10.85
C ASN A 192 12.46 -9.99 -12.03
N TRP A 193 11.40 -9.95 -12.85
CA TRP A 193 11.26 -10.87 -13.99
C TRP A 193 11.69 -10.25 -15.32
N LEU A 194 12.28 -9.08 -15.27
CA LEU A 194 12.78 -8.38 -16.46
C LEU A 194 13.94 -9.18 -17.08
N GLN A 195 13.82 -9.50 -18.35
CA GLN A 195 14.90 -10.15 -19.11
C GLN A 195 15.81 -9.08 -19.69
N LYS A 196 17.11 -9.38 -19.77
CA LYS A 196 18.07 -8.51 -20.43
C LYS A 196 17.59 -8.19 -21.86
N ASP A 197 17.79 -6.97 -22.28
CA ASP A 197 17.46 -6.45 -23.61
C ASP A 197 15.96 -6.40 -23.99
N LEU A 198 15.06 -6.78 -23.08
CA LEU A 198 13.61 -6.78 -23.35
C LEU A 198 13.06 -5.39 -23.67
N LEU A 199 13.63 -4.37 -23.04
CA LEU A 199 13.20 -2.96 -23.18
C LEU A 199 14.09 -2.14 -24.13
N ASN A 200 14.95 -2.79 -24.93
CA ASN A 200 15.81 -2.09 -25.89
C ASN A 200 14.99 -1.27 -26.90
N GLY A 201 15.26 0.03 -26.96
CA GLY A 201 14.57 0.97 -27.84
C GLY A 201 13.17 1.38 -27.36
N VAL A 202 12.76 0.96 -26.17
CA VAL A 202 11.51 1.40 -25.54
C VAL A 202 11.74 2.72 -24.78
N THR A 203 10.76 3.62 -24.82
CA THR A 203 10.70 4.77 -23.93
C THR A 203 9.71 4.48 -22.80
N VAL A 204 10.14 4.68 -21.56
CA VAL A 204 9.31 4.56 -20.36
C VAL A 204 9.12 5.92 -19.74
N ILE A 205 7.88 6.32 -19.55
CA ILE A 205 7.47 7.53 -18.85
C ILE A 205 7.06 7.13 -17.44
N VAL A 206 7.61 7.78 -16.43
CA VAL A 206 7.32 7.47 -15.03
C VAL A 206 6.76 8.69 -14.33
N ASP A 207 5.56 8.57 -13.79
CA ASP A 207 4.91 9.58 -12.96
C ASP A 207 4.91 9.11 -11.50
N ALA A 208 5.65 9.84 -10.65
CA ALA A 208 5.77 9.54 -9.22
C ALA A 208 4.71 10.25 -8.35
N ALA A 209 3.70 10.88 -8.95
CA ALA A 209 2.61 11.58 -8.26
C ALA A 209 3.06 12.68 -7.27
N ASN A 210 4.28 13.20 -7.38
CA ASN A 210 4.93 14.03 -6.36
C ASN A 210 4.90 13.37 -4.96
N GLY A 211 4.80 12.03 -4.93
CA GLY A 211 4.58 11.19 -3.75
C GLY A 211 5.85 10.58 -3.18
N ALA A 212 5.68 9.49 -2.44
CA ALA A 212 6.76 8.82 -1.73
C ALA A 212 7.84 8.21 -2.64
N PHE A 213 7.51 7.92 -3.90
CA PHE A 213 8.50 7.47 -4.89
C PHE A 213 9.39 8.58 -5.46
N SER A 214 9.09 9.87 -5.26
CA SER A 214 9.77 10.99 -5.91
C SER A 214 11.31 10.92 -5.85
N HIS A 215 11.86 10.53 -4.70
CA HIS A 215 13.32 10.45 -4.49
C HIS A 215 13.88 9.02 -4.62
N LEU A 216 13.05 8.04 -4.91
CA LEU A 216 13.44 6.62 -4.97
C LEU A 216 13.35 6.05 -6.38
N VAL A 217 12.40 6.52 -7.19
CA VAL A 217 12.06 5.91 -8.47
C VAL A 217 13.23 5.83 -9.44
N LYS A 218 14.14 6.81 -9.42
CA LYS A 218 15.34 6.85 -10.28
C LYS A 218 16.35 5.77 -9.93
N ASP A 219 16.39 5.34 -8.68
CA ASP A 219 17.32 4.31 -8.21
C ASP A 219 16.81 2.90 -8.49
N ILE A 220 15.49 2.71 -8.52
CA ILE A 220 14.87 1.41 -8.76
C ILE A 220 14.52 1.14 -10.23
N LEU A 221 14.23 2.17 -11.01
CA LEU A 221 13.89 2.05 -12.43
C LEU A 221 15.08 2.52 -13.28
N ASN A 222 16.06 1.64 -13.45
CA ASN A 222 17.21 1.85 -14.31
C ASN A 222 17.39 0.61 -15.20
N PHE A 223 16.81 0.65 -16.41
CA PHE A 223 16.80 -0.48 -17.33
C PHE A 223 17.77 -0.21 -18.49
N GLU A 224 18.71 -1.14 -18.74
CA GLU A 224 19.63 -1.05 -19.88
C GLU A 224 18.86 -1.00 -21.22
N GLY A 225 19.32 -0.13 -22.12
CA GLY A 225 18.76 0.01 -23.48
C GLY A 225 17.40 0.71 -23.56
N CYS A 226 16.86 1.15 -22.43
CA CYS A 226 15.60 1.85 -22.32
C CYS A 226 15.84 3.34 -22.05
N ARG A 227 15.05 4.21 -22.68
CA ARG A 227 15.01 5.63 -22.32
C ARG A 227 13.94 5.80 -21.24
N ILE A 228 14.31 6.39 -20.11
CA ILE A 228 13.35 6.65 -19.02
C ILE A 228 13.25 8.15 -18.78
N GLU A 229 12.04 8.68 -18.76
CA GLU A 229 11.73 10.06 -18.41
C GLU A 229 10.86 10.09 -17.16
N PHE A 230 11.23 10.92 -16.17
CA PHE A 230 10.57 11.00 -14.87
C PHE A 230 9.81 12.32 -14.75
N PHE A 231 8.56 12.20 -14.31
CA PHE A 231 7.62 13.31 -14.09
C PHE A 231 7.11 13.28 -12.65
N ASN A 232 6.68 14.44 -12.18
CA ASN A 232 6.04 14.59 -10.87
C ASN A 232 6.87 13.96 -9.73
N CYS A 233 8.17 14.28 -9.71
CA CYS A 233 9.14 13.83 -8.69
C CYS A 233 9.49 14.93 -7.69
N GLU A 234 8.67 15.97 -7.56
CA GLU A 234 8.90 17.14 -6.70
C GLU A 234 7.75 17.29 -5.70
N PRO A 235 7.85 16.75 -4.47
CA PRO A 235 6.79 16.81 -3.46
C PRO A 235 6.24 18.20 -3.18
N SER A 236 7.08 19.25 -3.32
CA SER A 236 6.67 20.64 -3.15
C SER A 236 5.62 21.14 -4.15
N ARG A 237 5.44 20.45 -5.27
CA ARG A 237 4.40 20.75 -6.27
C ARG A 237 3.00 20.23 -5.89
N GLY A 238 2.89 19.48 -4.80
CA GLY A 238 1.64 18.90 -4.32
C GLY A 238 1.45 17.46 -4.78
N ILE A 239 1.29 16.58 -3.80
CA ILE A 239 1.03 15.16 -4.01
C ILE A 239 -0.30 14.94 -4.74
N ASN A 240 -0.33 14.04 -5.73
CA ASN A 240 -1.50 13.68 -6.55
C ASN A 240 -2.17 14.88 -7.27
N SER A 241 -1.47 15.96 -7.52
CA SER A 241 -2.01 17.14 -8.21
C SER A 241 -1.68 17.08 -9.71
N CYS A 242 -2.69 16.94 -10.56
CA CYS A 242 -2.55 16.71 -12.02
C CYS A 242 -1.50 15.61 -12.30
N SER A 243 -1.52 14.55 -11.49
CA SER A 243 -0.51 13.50 -11.47
C SER A 243 -1.01 12.27 -10.71
N GLY A 244 -0.37 11.14 -10.90
CA GLY A 244 -0.71 9.91 -10.19
C GLY A 244 -1.98 9.23 -10.71
N VAL A 245 -2.45 8.23 -10.00
CA VAL A 245 -3.54 7.34 -10.45
C VAL A 245 -4.94 7.88 -10.22
N ALA A 246 -5.13 8.89 -9.34
CA ALA A 246 -6.46 9.29 -8.86
C ALA A 246 -7.44 9.65 -9.98
N ASP A 247 -7.00 10.48 -10.92
CA ASP A 247 -7.83 10.94 -12.04
C ASP A 247 -7.96 9.89 -13.17
N LEU A 248 -7.21 8.79 -13.07
CA LEU A 248 -7.21 7.69 -14.05
C LEU A 248 -8.06 6.49 -13.59
N GLU A 249 -8.53 6.48 -12.34
CA GLU A 249 -9.36 5.38 -11.83
C GLU A 249 -10.67 5.25 -12.62
N GLY A 250 -10.98 4.03 -13.02
CA GLY A 250 -12.18 3.71 -13.80
C GLY A 250 -12.08 4.00 -15.30
N LEU A 251 -10.98 4.60 -15.77
CA LEU A 251 -10.74 4.79 -17.19
C LEU A 251 -10.03 3.57 -17.79
N SER A 252 -10.39 3.21 -19.02
CA SER A 252 -9.69 2.24 -19.85
C SER A 252 -8.88 2.88 -20.98
N GLU A 253 -9.23 4.10 -21.35
CA GLU A 253 -8.60 4.86 -22.44
C GLU A 253 -8.86 6.36 -22.27
N ILE A 254 -7.96 7.17 -22.82
CA ILE A 254 -8.03 8.63 -22.84
C ILE A 254 -7.69 9.07 -24.27
N ASN A 255 -8.60 9.76 -24.92
CA ASN A 255 -8.38 10.21 -26.30
C ASN A 255 -7.43 11.42 -26.36
N ALA A 256 -6.85 11.65 -27.53
CA ALA A 256 -5.87 12.71 -27.74
C ALA A 256 -6.39 14.11 -27.45
N ASP A 257 -7.68 14.38 -27.71
CA ASP A 257 -8.26 15.71 -27.48
C ASP A 257 -8.41 15.99 -25.97
N GLU A 258 -8.77 15.00 -25.17
CA GLU A 258 -8.81 15.12 -23.70
C GLU A 258 -7.43 15.41 -23.12
N ILE A 259 -6.35 14.84 -23.71
CA ILE A 259 -4.98 15.08 -23.28
C ILE A 259 -4.47 16.45 -23.71
N VAL A 260 -4.84 16.93 -24.92
CA VAL A 260 -4.30 18.17 -25.46
C VAL A 260 -5.10 19.40 -25.02
N ASN A 261 -6.43 19.31 -25.02
CA ASN A 261 -7.34 20.44 -24.84
C ASN A 261 -8.36 20.24 -23.71
N GLY A 262 -8.46 19.04 -23.17
CA GLY A 262 -9.52 18.63 -22.24
C GLY A 262 -9.05 18.48 -20.79
N ALA A 263 -9.66 17.52 -20.09
CA ALA A 263 -9.50 17.32 -18.66
C ALA A 263 -8.05 16.95 -18.23
N PHE A 264 -7.25 16.41 -19.14
CA PHE A 264 -5.87 15.98 -18.86
C PHE A 264 -4.80 16.89 -19.46
N ALA A 265 -5.15 18.12 -19.88
CA ALA A 265 -4.19 19.03 -20.51
C ALA A 265 -2.99 19.41 -19.60
N GLU A 266 -3.19 19.41 -18.29
CA GLU A 266 -2.14 19.67 -17.31
C GLU A 266 -1.36 18.40 -16.88
N TYR A 267 -1.72 17.24 -17.43
CA TYR A 267 -1.10 15.96 -17.08
C TYR A 267 0.15 15.73 -17.94
N GLU A 268 1.30 16.21 -17.46
CA GLU A 268 2.57 16.22 -18.22
C GLU A 268 2.97 14.81 -18.73
N ALA A 269 2.79 13.77 -17.93
CA ALA A 269 3.13 12.40 -18.29
C ALA A 269 2.27 11.86 -19.45
N LEU A 270 0.95 12.13 -19.43
CA LEU A 270 0.05 11.75 -20.53
C LEU A 270 0.39 12.46 -21.83
N SER A 271 0.60 13.78 -21.76
CA SER A 271 1.02 14.59 -22.92
C SER A 271 2.32 14.06 -23.52
N ARG A 272 3.25 13.63 -22.67
CA ARG A 272 4.53 13.08 -23.13
C ARG A 272 4.38 11.70 -23.78
N ILE A 273 3.56 10.80 -23.22
CA ILE A 273 3.24 9.50 -23.82
C ILE A 273 2.61 9.69 -25.21
N LEU A 274 1.62 10.57 -25.32
CA LEU A 274 0.96 10.88 -26.59
C LEU A 274 1.96 11.41 -27.63
N SER A 275 2.80 12.38 -27.24
CA SER A 275 3.82 12.98 -28.14
C SER A 275 4.80 11.93 -28.67
N ILE A 276 5.41 11.13 -27.76
CA ILE A 276 6.37 10.10 -28.16
C ILE A 276 5.67 9.00 -28.97
N GLY A 277 4.47 8.61 -28.57
CA GLY A 277 3.68 7.60 -29.31
C GLY A 277 3.43 8.02 -30.74
N ARG A 278 3.04 9.25 -30.98
CA ARG A 278 2.83 9.83 -32.33
C ARG A 278 4.15 9.89 -33.13
N GLU A 279 5.24 10.32 -32.51
CA GLU A 279 6.57 10.35 -33.13
C GLU A 279 7.01 8.96 -33.57
N HIS A 280 6.91 7.96 -32.71
CA HIS A 280 7.23 6.56 -33.04
C HIS A 280 6.34 5.99 -34.12
N ASN A 281 5.03 6.27 -34.09
CA ASN A 281 4.09 5.79 -35.07
C ASN A 281 4.42 6.34 -36.48
N SER A 282 4.77 7.62 -36.57
CA SER A 282 5.18 8.25 -37.84
C SER A 282 6.48 7.65 -38.39
N ALA A 283 7.41 7.26 -37.55
CA ALA A 283 8.70 6.70 -37.94
C ALA A 283 8.65 5.20 -38.28
N HIS A 284 7.74 4.42 -37.68
CA HIS A 284 7.76 2.95 -37.71
C HIS A 284 6.46 2.29 -38.21
N GLN A 285 5.57 3.03 -38.84
CA GLN A 285 4.34 2.53 -39.45
C GLN A 285 3.56 1.53 -38.58
N ASN A 286 2.84 2.05 -37.58
CA ASN A 286 1.89 1.29 -36.75
C ASN A 286 2.50 0.16 -35.89
N ARG A 287 3.69 0.32 -35.34
CA ARG A 287 4.22 -0.60 -34.34
C ARG A 287 3.80 -0.15 -32.93
N PRO A 288 2.80 -0.81 -32.30
CA PRO A 288 2.43 -0.52 -30.91
C PRO A 288 3.56 -0.93 -29.95
N GLY A 289 3.62 -0.34 -28.77
CA GLY A 289 4.44 -0.82 -27.68
C GLY A 289 5.85 -0.23 -27.54
N MET A 290 6.15 0.89 -28.23
CA MET A 290 7.46 1.57 -28.10
C MET A 290 7.49 2.62 -27.00
N VAL A 291 6.35 2.98 -26.41
CA VAL A 291 6.26 3.87 -25.26
C VAL A 291 5.27 3.30 -24.24
N PHE A 292 5.71 3.26 -22.98
CA PHE A 292 4.89 2.87 -21.83
C PHE A 292 4.97 3.94 -20.76
N GLY A 293 3.91 4.06 -19.97
CA GLY A 293 3.89 4.88 -18.76
C GLY A 293 3.65 4.03 -17.52
N PHE A 294 4.35 4.35 -16.43
CA PHE A 294 4.06 3.88 -15.08
C PHE A 294 3.61 5.09 -14.27
N VAL A 295 2.40 5.04 -13.73
CA VAL A 295 1.82 6.11 -12.93
C VAL A 295 1.54 5.56 -11.56
N PHE A 296 2.21 6.10 -10.53
CA PHE A 296 2.04 5.69 -9.14
C PHE A 296 1.00 6.57 -8.43
N ASP A 297 0.52 6.13 -7.27
CA ASP A 297 -0.19 7.00 -6.34
C ASP A 297 0.74 7.60 -5.29
N GLY A 298 0.21 8.46 -4.43
CA GLY A 298 0.99 9.27 -3.51
C GLY A 298 1.85 8.48 -2.53
N ASP A 299 1.39 7.33 -2.04
CA ASP A 299 2.16 6.46 -1.15
C ASP A 299 2.76 5.24 -1.85
N GLY A 300 2.58 5.13 -3.17
CA GLY A 300 3.28 4.18 -4.01
C GLY A 300 2.86 2.72 -3.84
N ASP A 301 1.65 2.45 -3.36
CA ASP A 301 1.12 1.08 -3.29
C ASP A 301 0.28 0.70 -4.51
N ARG A 302 -0.05 1.68 -5.38
CA ARG A 302 -0.74 1.47 -6.66
C ARG A 302 0.13 1.94 -7.82
N CYS A 303 -0.03 1.25 -8.96
CA CYS A 303 0.60 1.63 -10.21
C CYS A 303 -0.33 1.31 -11.39
N PHE A 304 -0.60 2.29 -12.26
CA PHE A 304 -1.24 2.04 -13.54
C PHE A 304 -0.21 1.99 -14.65
N LEU A 305 -0.40 1.07 -15.60
CA LEU A 305 0.38 1.00 -16.81
C LEU A 305 -0.36 1.72 -17.92
N LEU A 306 0.34 2.63 -18.59
CA LEU A 306 -0.18 3.37 -19.73
C LEU A 306 0.50 2.90 -21.02
N ASN A 307 -0.25 2.87 -22.11
CA ASN A 307 0.27 2.51 -23.43
C ASN A 307 -0.40 3.34 -24.53
N TYR A 308 0.40 3.88 -25.44
CA TYR A 308 -0.14 4.57 -26.61
C TYR A 308 -0.70 3.58 -27.64
N ASP A 309 -1.93 3.82 -28.08
CA ASP A 309 -2.58 3.09 -29.16
C ASP A 309 -2.52 3.90 -30.47
N PRO A 310 -1.66 3.52 -31.44
CA PRO A 310 -1.50 4.27 -32.68
C PRO A 310 -2.70 4.16 -33.65
N HIS A 311 -3.59 3.18 -33.47
CA HIS A 311 -4.75 3.00 -34.33
C HIS A 311 -5.87 3.97 -33.99
N MET A 312 -6.02 4.27 -32.73
CA MET A 312 -7.09 5.15 -32.20
C MET A 312 -6.57 6.53 -31.79
N ASP A 313 -5.23 6.75 -31.84
CA ASP A 313 -4.56 7.97 -31.36
C ASP A 313 -4.99 8.33 -29.93
N GLN A 314 -4.85 7.37 -29.04
CA GLN A 314 -5.28 7.47 -27.65
C GLN A 314 -4.25 6.81 -26.70
N VAL A 315 -4.38 7.09 -25.41
CA VAL A 315 -3.61 6.39 -24.36
C VAL A 315 -4.52 5.41 -23.66
N LYS A 316 -4.14 4.13 -23.67
CA LYS A 316 -4.81 3.07 -22.91
C LYS A 316 -4.35 3.08 -21.47
N VAL A 317 -5.27 2.90 -20.54
CA VAL A 317 -5.05 2.80 -19.10
C VAL A 317 -5.27 1.34 -18.67
N LEU A 318 -4.21 0.67 -18.23
CA LEU A 318 -4.28 -0.69 -17.72
C LEU A 318 -4.21 -0.63 -16.19
N GLY A 319 -5.38 -0.73 -15.57
CA GLY A 319 -5.54 -0.74 -14.12
C GLY A 319 -5.09 -2.05 -13.46
N GLY A 320 -5.27 -2.12 -12.15
CA GLY A 320 -4.79 -3.22 -11.32
C GLY A 320 -5.27 -4.61 -11.76
N ASP A 321 -6.54 -4.74 -12.15
CA ASP A 321 -7.12 -6.03 -12.55
C ASP A 321 -6.46 -6.61 -13.81
N VAL A 322 -6.24 -5.75 -14.83
CA VAL A 322 -5.57 -6.17 -16.07
C VAL A 322 -4.11 -6.54 -15.78
N GLN A 323 -3.41 -5.72 -15.01
CA GLN A 323 -2.02 -5.97 -14.64
C GLN A 323 -1.88 -7.26 -13.82
N ALA A 324 -2.75 -7.49 -12.82
CA ALA A 324 -2.76 -8.70 -12.02
C ALA A 324 -2.96 -9.96 -12.88
N PHE A 325 -3.88 -9.90 -13.83
CA PHE A 325 -4.11 -11.01 -14.76
C PHE A 325 -2.89 -11.27 -15.67
N LEU A 326 -2.29 -10.22 -16.23
CA LEU A 326 -1.11 -10.36 -17.10
C LEU A 326 0.09 -10.92 -16.33
N GLN A 327 0.34 -10.46 -15.11
CA GLN A 327 1.39 -10.97 -14.24
C GLN A 327 1.13 -12.42 -13.84
N ALA A 328 -0.10 -12.76 -13.45
CA ALA A 328 -0.48 -14.13 -13.11
C ALA A 328 -0.26 -15.09 -14.30
N LYS A 329 -0.66 -14.68 -15.51
CA LYS A 329 -0.45 -15.44 -16.75
C LYS A 329 1.04 -15.66 -17.03
N LEU A 330 1.88 -14.63 -16.87
CA LEU A 330 3.33 -14.73 -17.04
C LEU A 330 3.95 -15.70 -16.02
N LEU A 331 3.59 -15.58 -14.74
CA LEU A 331 4.04 -16.49 -13.67
C LEU A 331 3.66 -17.94 -13.97
N LYS A 332 2.43 -18.17 -14.43
CA LYS A 332 1.98 -19.51 -14.79
C LYS A 332 2.78 -20.12 -15.93
N GLN A 333 3.19 -19.32 -16.92
CA GLN A 333 4.04 -19.77 -18.01
C GLN A 333 5.47 -20.11 -17.56
N LYS A 334 6.02 -19.35 -16.61
CA LYS A 334 7.39 -19.53 -16.10
C LYS A 334 7.53 -20.65 -15.08
N SER A 335 6.46 -21.08 -14.45
CA SER A 335 6.49 -22.02 -13.32
C SER A 335 5.74 -23.31 -13.65
N LYS A 336 6.25 -24.45 -13.16
CA LYS A 336 5.53 -25.72 -13.22
C LYS A 336 4.66 -25.86 -11.97
N TRP A 337 3.37 -25.90 -12.16
CA TRP A 337 2.38 -26.02 -11.09
C TRP A 337 1.80 -27.43 -11.05
N ASN A 338 1.84 -28.07 -9.89
CA ASN A 338 1.22 -29.39 -9.70
C ASN A 338 -0.30 -29.31 -9.48
N LYS A 339 -0.81 -28.12 -9.17
CA LYS A 339 -2.23 -27.79 -8.99
C LYS A 339 -2.50 -26.43 -9.65
N PRO A 340 -3.74 -26.12 -10.02
CA PRO A 340 -4.09 -24.77 -10.46
C PRO A 340 -3.67 -23.72 -9.42
N PRO A 341 -2.95 -22.67 -9.80
CA PRO A 341 -2.63 -21.59 -8.89
C PRO A 341 -3.90 -20.79 -8.57
N LEU A 342 -3.94 -20.22 -7.36
CA LEU A 342 -5.06 -19.40 -6.89
C LEU A 342 -4.93 -17.96 -7.43
N TYR A 343 -6.01 -17.46 -8.04
CA TYR A 343 -6.18 -16.05 -8.41
C TYR A 343 -7.21 -15.42 -7.47
N LEU A 344 -6.77 -14.41 -6.72
CA LEU A 344 -7.60 -13.68 -5.75
C LEU A 344 -7.95 -12.30 -6.29
N ASN A 345 -9.21 -11.93 -6.20
CA ASN A 345 -9.69 -10.59 -6.49
C ASN A 345 -10.81 -10.19 -5.51
N THR A 346 -11.18 -8.93 -5.50
CA THR A 346 -12.30 -8.44 -4.68
C THR A 346 -13.61 -8.48 -5.46
N VAL A 347 -14.74 -8.32 -4.77
CA VAL A 347 -16.05 -8.21 -5.41
C VAL A 347 -16.23 -6.94 -6.24
N GLU A 348 -15.34 -5.96 -6.11
CA GLU A 348 -15.30 -4.74 -6.93
C GLU A 348 -14.40 -4.87 -8.17
N SER A 349 -13.57 -5.92 -8.23
CA SER A 349 -12.69 -6.17 -9.37
C SER A 349 -13.49 -6.49 -10.64
N ASP A 350 -12.88 -6.24 -11.80
CA ASP A 350 -13.48 -6.55 -13.10
C ASP A 350 -13.77 -8.06 -13.22
N ILE A 351 -15.04 -8.37 -13.48
CA ILE A 351 -15.50 -9.75 -13.63
C ILE A 351 -14.86 -10.45 -14.83
N GLU A 352 -14.48 -9.70 -15.86
CA GLU A 352 -13.79 -10.26 -17.02
C GLU A 352 -12.36 -10.71 -16.68
N ALA A 353 -11.68 -10.03 -15.74
CA ALA A 353 -10.38 -10.47 -15.23
C ALA A 353 -10.48 -11.83 -14.53
N GLU A 354 -11.52 -12.05 -13.72
CA GLU A 354 -11.77 -13.35 -13.10
C GLU A 354 -12.08 -14.43 -14.13
N ARG A 355 -12.96 -14.14 -15.11
CA ARG A 355 -13.31 -15.07 -16.20
C ARG A 355 -12.09 -15.45 -17.02
N ALA A 356 -11.24 -14.47 -17.36
CA ALA A 356 -9.99 -14.68 -18.07
C ALA A 356 -9.02 -15.56 -17.28
N ALA A 357 -8.88 -15.32 -15.98
CA ALA A 357 -8.06 -16.14 -15.09
C ALA A 357 -8.56 -17.58 -15.02
N ARG A 358 -9.86 -17.80 -14.87
CA ARG A 358 -10.47 -19.13 -14.88
C ARG A 358 -10.25 -19.85 -16.22
N SER A 359 -10.44 -19.15 -17.32
CA SER A 359 -10.20 -19.69 -18.67
C SER A 359 -8.72 -20.01 -18.90
N ALA A 360 -7.81 -19.26 -18.27
CA ALA A 360 -6.39 -19.53 -18.27
C ALA A 360 -5.98 -20.68 -17.31
N GLY A 361 -6.95 -21.29 -16.60
CA GLY A 361 -6.74 -22.46 -15.74
C GLY A 361 -6.23 -22.11 -14.35
N PHE A 362 -6.65 -20.98 -13.79
CA PHE A 362 -6.51 -20.64 -12.38
C PHE A 362 -7.73 -21.13 -11.58
N GLU A 363 -7.53 -21.46 -10.31
CA GLU A 363 -8.59 -21.48 -9.32
C GLU A 363 -8.87 -20.03 -8.92
N THR A 364 -10.12 -19.57 -9.02
CA THR A 364 -10.48 -18.19 -8.71
C THR A 364 -11.25 -18.08 -7.41
N LYS A 365 -10.97 -17.07 -6.62
CA LYS A 365 -11.72 -16.76 -5.39
C LYS A 365 -11.90 -15.26 -5.26
N GLN A 366 -13.13 -14.83 -4.99
CA GLN A 366 -13.45 -13.47 -4.64
C GLN A 366 -13.47 -13.29 -3.13
N CYS A 367 -13.03 -12.13 -2.66
CA CYS A 367 -13.10 -11.70 -1.27
C CYS A 367 -13.79 -10.33 -1.16
N ALA A 368 -14.03 -9.86 0.06
CA ALA A 368 -14.60 -8.55 0.31
C ALA A 368 -13.63 -7.42 -0.16
N VAL A 369 -14.18 -6.22 -0.28
CA VAL A 369 -13.44 -5.02 -0.70
C VAL A 369 -12.36 -4.64 0.30
N GLY A 370 -11.18 -4.33 -0.23
CA GLY A 370 -10.00 -3.90 0.50
C GLY A 370 -8.90 -4.95 0.51
N ASP A 371 -7.67 -4.46 0.41
CA ASP A 371 -6.46 -5.28 0.36
C ASP A 371 -6.26 -6.16 1.60
N LYS A 372 -6.80 -5.77 2.77
CA LYS A 372 -6.78 -6.60 3.97
C LYS A 372 -7.38 -8.00 3.76
N TRP A 373 -8.41 -8.09 2.92
CA TRP A 373 -9.04 -9.38 2.62
C TRP A 373 -8.22 -10.22 1.65
N ILE A 374 -7.57 -9.58 0.68
CA ILE A 374 -6.60 -10.23 -0.22
C ILE A 374 -5.43 -10.79 0.61
N LEU A 375 -4.88 -9.97 1.51
CA LEU A 375 -3.79 -10.38 2.40
C LEU A 375 -4.22 -11.54 3.31
N TRP A 376 -5.40 -11.46 3.91
CA TRP A 376 -5.94 -12.52 4.77
C TRP A 376 -6.11 -13.85 4.02
N GLU A 377 -6.74 -13.83 2.84
CA GLU A 377 -6.92 -15.03 2.03
C GLU A 377 -5.59 -15.60 1.52
N THR A 378 -4.63 -14.74 1.21
CA THR A 378 -3.27 -15.14 0.85
C THR A 378 -2.59 -15.85 2.04
N PHE A 379 -2.69 -15.29 3.23
CA PHE A 379 -2.17 -15.89 4.46
C PHE A 379 -2.78 -17.26 4.72
N LEU A 380 -4.11 -17.39 4.64
CA LEU A 380 -4.80 -18.67 4.80
C LEU A 380 -4.37 -19.72 3.76
N SER A 381 -4.20 -19.30 2.52
CA SER A 381 -3.73 -20.17 1.44
C SER A 381 -2.31 -20.66 1.70
N GLN A 382 -1.41 -19.77 2.10
CA GLN A 382 -0.03 -20.13 2.44
C GLN A 382 0.02 -21.06 3.67
N TRP A 383 -0.77 -20.79 4.70
CA TRP A 383 -0.90 -21.66 5.87
C TRP A 383 -1.30 -23.08 5.46
N LYS A 384 -2.36 -23.22 4.66
CA LYS A 384 -2.85 -24.52 4.18
C LYS A 384 -1.77 -25.28 3.39
N CYS A 385 -1.02 -24.59 2.53
CA CYS A 385 0.06 -25.19 1.75
C CYS A 385 1.22 -25.64 2.64
N ARG A 386 1.67 -24.81 3.58
CA ARG A 386 2.76 -25.13 4.53
C ARG A 386 2.36 -26.28 5.43
N LYS A 387 1.15 -26.25 5.98
CA LYS A 387 0.62 -27.34 6.80
C LYS A 387 0.64 -28.68 6.06
N GLN A 388 0.12 -28.74 4.83
CA GLN A 388 0.14 -29.97 4.03
C GLN A 388 1.57 -30.47 3.76
N TYR A 389 2.54 -29.57 3.58
CA TYR A 389 3.92 -29.92 3.40
C TYR A 389 4.52 -30.55 4.67
N TYR A 390 4.29 -29.92 5.83
CA TYR A 390 4.85 -30.39 7.10
C TYR A 390 4.17 -31.67 7.60
N LEU A 391 2.85 -31.81 7.47
CA LEU A 391 2.13 -33.04 7.85
C LEU A 391 2.58 -34.28 7.05
N LYS A 392 3.14 -34.07 5.84
CA LYS A 392 3.73 -35.17 5.07
C LYS A 392 5.15 -35.55 5.50
N LYS A 393 5.83 -34.68 6.24
CA LYS A 393 7.25 -34.85 6.63
C LYS A 393 7.43 -35.17 8.11
N VAL A 394 6.46 -34.80 8.94
CA VAL A 394 6.54 -34.94 10.39
C VAL A 394 5.46 -35.91 10.83
N ASP A 395 5.87 -37.12 11.12
CA ASP A 395 5.00 -38.16 11.69
C ASP A 395 5.02 -38.03 13.24
N ASP A 396 4.43 -36.93 13.72
CA ASP A 396 4.34 -36.58 15.12
C ASP A 396 2.87 -36.30 15.49
N PRO A 397 2.26 -37.13 16.38
CA PRO A 397 0.86 -36.95 16.77
C PRO A 397 0.58 -35.62 17.48
N GLU A 398 1.54 -35.06 18.23
CA GLU A 398 1.38 -33.78 18.90
C GLU A 398 1.36 -32.64 17.88
N PHE A 399 2.25 -32.66 16.89
CA PHE A 399 2.26 -31.73 15.79
C PHE A 399 0.97 -31.80 14.95
N GLN A 400 0.43 -33.00 14.72
CA GLN A 400 -0.84 -33.19 14.03
C GLN A 400 -2.00 -32.59 14.83
N ALA A 401 -2.05 -32.83 16.16
CA ALA A 401 -3.07 -32.25 17.02
C ALA A 401 -3.03 -30.72 17.06
N LEU A 402 -1.83 -30.12 17.17
CA LEU A 402 -1.65 -28.68 17.15
C LEU A 402 -2.09 -28.06 15.82
N THR A 403 -1.81 -28.73 14.69
CA THR A 403 -2.24 -28.21 13.38
C THR A 403 -3.75 -28.26 13.19
N ILE A 404 -4.44 -29.29 13.72
CA ILE A 404 -5.90 -29.39 13.71
C ILE A 404 -6.51 -28.30 14.59
N GLN A 405 -5.93 -28.09 15.78
CA GLN A 405 -6.37 -27.03 16.69
C GLN A 405 -6.19 -25.64 16.06
N ALA A 406 -5.06 -25.38 15.42
CA ALA A 406 -4.81 -24.13 14.70
C ALA A 406 -5.80 -23.94 13.54
N ASP A 407 -6.11 -24.97 12.75
CA ASP A 407 -7.12 -24.87 11.69
C ASP A 407 -8.49 -24.53 12.22
N THR A 408 -8.91 -25.22 13.30
CA THR A 408 -10.23 -24.97 13.93
C THR A 408 -10.29 -23.52 14.41
N LYS A 409 -9.20 -23.03 15.01
CA LYS A 409 -9.08 -21.66 15.45
C LYS A 409 -9.14 -20.70 14.25
N LEU A 410 -8.36 -20.92 13.20
CA LEU A 410 -8.37 -20.11 11.97
C LEU A 410 -9.75 -20.10 11.27
N GLU A 411 -10.50 -21.20 11.28
CA GLU A 411 -11.84 -21.22 10.72
C GLU A 411 -12.85 -20.42 11.56
N GLN A 412 -12.71 -20.46 12.88
CA GLN A 412 -13.52 -19.65 13.79
C GLN A 412 -13.20 -18.15 13.64
N MET A 413 -11.97 -17.83 13.26
CA MET A 413 -11.46 -16.47 13.11
C MET A 413 -11.82 -15.80 11.78
N LYS A 414 -12.35 -16.54 10.83
CA LYS A 414 -12.61 -16.11 9.43
C LYS A 414 -13.25 -14.73 9.26
N ASN A 415 -13.74 -14.11 10.34
CA ASN A 415 -14.34 -12.78 10.33
C ASN A 415 -14.02 -11.95 11.58
N ASN A 416 -13.13 -12.39 12.47
CA ASN A 416 -13.06 -11.79 13.79
C ASN A 416 -11.79 -10.97 14.03
N SER A 417 -10.62 -11.59 14.06
CA SER A 417 -9.41 -10.90 14.47
C SER A 417 -8.16 -11.41 13.76
N SER A 418 -7.31 -10.50 13.29
CA SER A 418 -6.00 -10.83 12.72
C SER A 418 -4.94 -11.05 13.79
N PHE A 419 -5.15 -10.58 15.02
CA PHE A 419 -4.22 -10.81 16.14
C PHE A 419 -4.10 -12.29 16.50
N ASP A 420 -5.20 -13.03 16.41
CA ASP A 420 -5.19 -14.46 16.71
C ASP A 420 -4.45 -15.29 15.65
N ALA A 421 -4.05 -14.72 14.54
CA ALA A 421 -3.27 -15.37 13.48
C ALA A 421 -1.75 -15.23 13.69
N ILE A 422 -1.33 -14.46 14.68
CA ILE A 422 0.05 -14.25 15.09
C ILE A 422 0.38 -15.22 16.23
#